data_7c52d1e170f80cd1817d19fffe18769b
#
_entry.id   7c52d1e170f80cd1817d19fffe18769b
#
_cell.length_a   1.000
_cell.length_b   1.000
_cell.length_c   1.000
_cell.angle_alpha   90.00
_cell.angle_beta   90.00
_cell.angle_gamma   90.00
#
_symmetry.space_group_name_H-M   'P 1'
#
loop_
_entity.id
_entity.type
_entity.pdbx_description
1 polymer ?
#
loop_
_entity_poly.entity_id
_entity_poly.type
_entity_poly.pdbx_seq_one_letter_code
_entity_poly.pdbx_strand_id
1 'polypeptide(L)'
;MLIKSIESLDKGLNVLWSDDSLSCYPWFWLRDHSESKEDLHPDTKQRQINSFSEPLNNKVNDIWLDDSSESIFIKWNDQSESSLSYELLRTMSVPVNPQSYALNSTSIWNSSNEIKDFPEITYQELMSDGGIKTWLNHIQRVGFAL
;
A
#
# COMPACT_ATOMS: atom_id res chain seq x y z
N MET A 1 -16.96 -5.06 -9.96
CA MET A 1 -16.50 -3.64 -10.11
C MET A 1 -15.27 -3.72 -11.00
N LEU A 2 -15.14 -2.88 -12.01
CA LEU A 2 -14.12 -3.02 -13.05
C LEU A 2 -13.29 -1.73 -13.17
N ILE A 3 -12.14 -1.82 -13.80
CA ILE A 3 -11.35 -0.66 -14.20
C ILE A 3 -12.05 -0.01 -15.40
N LYS A 4 -12.39 1.28 -15.29
CA LYS A 4 -13.04 2.04 -16.34
C LYS A 4 -12.03 2.60 -17.35
N SER A 5 -10.94 3.15 -16.84
CA SER A 5 -9.82 3.64 -17.66
C SER A 5 -8.56 3.80 -16.82
N ILE A 6 -7.42 3.88 -17.51
CA ILE A 6 -6.12 4.15 -16.95
C ILE A 6 -5.48 5.36 -17.63
N GLU A 7 -4.70 6.13 -16.87
CA GLU A 7 -3.96 7.29 -17.36
C GLU A 7 -2.54 7.26 -16.80
N SER A 8 -1.57 7.22 -17.71
CA SER A 8 -0.15 7.26 -17.35
C SER A 8 0.28 8.68 -16.98
N LEU A 9 0.89 8.84 -15.82
CA LEU A 9 1.46 10.08 -15.33
C LEU A 9 2.99 9.98 -15.27
N ASP A 10 3.67 11.12 -15.07
CA ASP A 10 5.14 11.15 -14.91
C ASP A 10 5.62 10.23 -13.76
N LYS A 11 4.92 10.21 -12.62
CA LYS A 11 5.34 9.49 -11.41
C LYS A 11 4.49 8.28 -11.05
N GLY A 12 3.50 7.93 -11.85
CA GLY A 12 2.58 6.86 -11.52
C GLY A 12 1.45 6.68 -12.51
N LEU A 13 0.47 5.91 -12.11
CA LEU A 13 -0.72 5.54 -12.87
C LEU A 13 -1.98 5.98 -12.13
N ASN A 14 -2.83 6.70 -12.81
CA ASN A 14 -4.21 6.92 -12.38
C ASN A 14 -5.09 5.77 -12.88
N VAL A 15 -5.92 5.25 -11.99
CA VAL A 15 -6.93 4.24 -12.29
C VAL A 15 -8.30 4.82 -11.96
N LEU A 16 -9.13 5.01 -12.97
CA LEU A 16 -10.53 5.37 -12.82
C LEU A 16 -11.37 4.10 -12.70
N TRP A 17 -12.14 4.00 -11.65
CA TRP A 17 -12.98 2.84 -11.36
C TRP A 17 -14.39 2.99 -11.93
N SER A 18 -15.12 1.90 -12.04
CA SER A 18 -16.52 1.90 -12.53
C SER A 18 -17.51 2.64 -11.62
N ASP A 19 -17.12 2.94 -10.37
CA ASP A 19 -17.87 3.78 -9.43
C ASP A 19 -17.46 5.27 -9.50
N ASP A 20 -16.72 5.66 -10.53
CA ASP A 20 -16.16 6.99 -10.76
C ASP A 20 -15.15 7.46 -9.68
N SER A 21 -14.74 6.57 -8.78
CA SER A 21 -13.62 6.86 -7.88
C SER A 21 -12.30 6.81 -8.63
N LEU A 22 -11.32 7.59 -8.16
CA LEU A 22 -9.98 7.67 -8.75
C LEU A 22 -8.94 7.24 -7.72
N SER A 23 -8.01 6.38 -8.14
CA SER A 23 -6.84 5.97 -7.35
C SER A 23 -5.55 6.26 -8.13
N CYS A 24 -4.49 6.62 -7.39
CA CYS A 24 -3.18 6.88 -7.97
C CYS A 24 -2.15 5.94 -7.37
N TYR A 25 -1.36 5.31 -8.23
CA TYR A 25 -0.32 4.35 -7.83
C TYR A 25 1.04 4.80 -8.37
N PRO A 26 2.05 4.99 -7.51
CA PRO A 26 3.42 5.28 -7.96
C PRO A 26 4.01 4.12 -8.78
N TRP A 27 4.81 4.41 -9.80
CA TRP A 27 5.46 3.37 -10.63
C TRP A 27 6.28 2.39 -9.81
N PHE A 28 7.02 2.88 -8.80
CA PHE A 28 7.77 2.01 -7.88
C PHE A 28 6.86 1.02 -7.17
N TRP A 29 5.70 1.48 -6.69
CA TRP A 29 4.74 0.63 -6.00
C TRP A 29 4.17 -0.45 -6.93
N LEU A 30 3.79 -0.07 -8.16
CA LEU A 30 3.26 -1.01 -9.15
C LEU A 30 4.30 -2.10 -9.51
N ARG A 31 5.57 -1.73 -9.63
CA ARG A 31 6.65 -2.67 -9.85
C ARG A 31 6.82 -3.63 -8.67
N ASP A 32 6.88 -3.08 -7.46
CA ASP A 32 7.07 -3.84 -6.23
C ASP A 32 5.91 -4.81 -5.93
N HIS A 33 4.70 -4.50 -6.37
CA HIS A 33 3.49 -5.29 -6.13
C HIS A 33 3.06 -6.15 -7.32
N SER A 34 3.93 -6.34 -8.30
CA SER A 34 3.65 -7.20 -9.44
C SER A 34 3.27 -8.61 -9.00
N GLU A 35 2.22 -9.15 -9.60
CA GLU A 35 1.72 -10.52 -9.42
C GLU A 35 2.18 -11.45 -10.55
N SER A 36 3.11 -10.99 -11.43
CA SER A 36 3.68 -11.84 -12.45
C SER A 36 4.41 -13.04 -11.83
N LYS A 37 4.49 -14.15 -12.55
CA LYS A 37 5.11 -15.39 -12.03
C LYS A 37 6.60 -15.23 -11.76
N GLU A 38 7.24 -14.30 -12.42
CA GLU A 38 8.63 -13.93 -12.27
C GLU A 38 8.87 -13.13 -10.98
N ASP A 39 7.87 -12.35 -10.56
CA ASP A 39 7.97 -11.42 -9.43
C ASP A 39 7.36 -11.98 -8.14
N LEU A 40 6.39 -12.90 -8.26
CA LEU A 40 5.67 -13.49 -7.13
C LEU A 40 5.64 -15.01 -7.21
N HIS A 41 6.21 -15.69 -6.21
CA HIS A 41 6.20 -17.14 -6.19
C HIS A 41 4.75 -17.69 -6.12
N PRO A 42 4.35 -18.60 -7.05
CA PRO A 42 2.95 -18.99 -7.19
C PRO A 42 2.36 -19.66 -5.94
N ASP A 43 3.15 -20.45 -5.22
CA ASP A 43 2.67 -21.22 -4.08
C ASP A 43 2.83 -20.47 -2.76
N THR A 44 4.03 -19.92 -2.50
CA THR A 44 4.36 -19.28 -1.22
C THR A 44 3.94 -17.82 -1.15
N LYS A 45 3.59 -17.21 -2.29
CA LYS A 45 3.29 -15.77 -2.41
C LYS A 45 4.40 -14.85 -1.92
N GLN A 46 5.63 -15.37 -1.92
CA GLN A 46 6.81 -14.57 -1.61
C GLN A 46 7.26 -13.80 -2.84
N ARG A 47 7.63 -12.54 -2.64
CA ARG A 47 8.25 -11.73 -3.69
C ARG A 47 9.62 -12.27 -4.06
N GLN A 48 9.87 -12.36 -5.35
CA GLN A 48 11.15 -12.76 -5.92
C GLN A 48 11.97 -11.57 -6.40
N ILE A 49 11.31 -10.44 -6.64
CA ILE A 49 11.96 -9.19 -7.01
C ILE A 49 12.48 -8.45 -5.77
N ASN A 50 13.67 -7.89 -5.87
CA ASN A 50 14.21 -6.97 -4.89
C ASN A 50 14.16 -5.54 -5.45
N SER A 51 13.06 -4.85 -5.19
CA SER A 51 12.80 -3.51 -5.71
C SER A 51 13.84 -2.46 -5.30
N PHE A 52 14.64 -2.72 -4.25
CA PHE A 52 15.71 -1.83 -3.80
C PHE A 52 17.05 -2.07 -4.51
N SER A 53 17.23 -3.20 -5.17
CA SER A 53 18.43 -3.49 -5.98
C SER A 53 18.30 -3.03 -7.42
N GLU A 54 17.08 -2.76 -7.88
CA GLU A 54 16.81 -2.24 -9.21
C GLU A 54 17.05 -0.71 -9.25
N PRO A 55 17.64 -0.19 -10.34
CA PRO A 55 17.70 1.25 -10.51
C PRO A 55 16.28 1.82 -10.49
N LEU A 56 16.06 2.85 -9.69
CA LEU A 56 14.76 3.55 -9.53
C LEU A 56 14.22 4.16 -10.85
N ASN A 57 14.85 3.86 -11.97
CA ASN A 57 14.57 4.37 -13.30
C ASN A 57 13.61 3.45 -14.09
N ASN A 58 12.61 2.93 -13.40
CA ASN A 58 11.56 2.11 -14.02
C ASN A 58 10.67 2.98 -14.89
N LYS A 59 11.11 3.18 -16.14
CA LYS A 59 10.27 3.83 -17.14
C LYS A 59 9.34 2.79 -17.73
N VAL A 60 8.09 3.18 -17.83
CA VAL A 60 7.06 2.41 -18.51
C VAL A 60 7.26 2.53 -20.02
N ASN A 61 7.28 1.40 -20.68
CA ASN A 61 7.35 1.31 -22.15
C ASN A 61 5.97 1.20 -22.75
N ASP A 62 5.12 0.39 -22.14
CA ASP A 62 3.74 0.19 -22.55
C ASP A 62 2.86 -0.20 -21.35
N ILE A 63 1.56 0.07 -21.44
CA ILE A 63 0.57 -0.26 -20.44
C ILE A 63 -0.77 -0.56 -21.10
N TRP A 64 -1.41 -1.66 -20.68
CA TRP A 64 -2.72 -2.03 -21.20
C TRP A 64 -3.58 -2.74 -20.17
N LEU A 65 -4.88 -2.75 -20.42
CA LEU A 65 -5.85 -3.57 -19.68
C LEU A 65 -6.04 -4.89 -20.43
N ASP A 66 -6.34 -5.95 -19.70
CA ASP A 66 -6.86 -7.16 -20.31
C ASP A 66 -8.29 -6.95 -20.86
N ASP A 67 -8.75 -7.88 -21.68
CA ASP A 67 -10.07 -7.79 -22.33
C ASP A 67 -11.23 -7.76 -21.33
N SER A 68 -11.04 -8.35 -20.13
CA SER A 68 -12.04 -8.34 -19.05
C SER A 68 -12.00 -7.05 -18.22
N SER A 69 -10.98 -6.22 -18.35
CA SER A 69 -10.68 -5.05 -17.50
C SER A 69 -10.49 -5.41 -16.02
N GLU A 70 -10.01 -6.62 -15.75
CA GLU A 70 -9.74 -7.13 -14.40
C GLU A 70 -8.26 -7.08 -14.04
N SER A 71 -7.37 -6.83 -15.02
CA SER A 71 -5.93 -6.75 -14.80
C SER A 71 -5.28 -5.66 -15.61
N ILE A 72 -4.25 -5.05 -15.05
CA ILE A 72 -3.36 -4.12 -15.74
C ILE A 72 -2.05 -4.84 -16.00
N PHE A 73 -1.54 -4.70 -17.22
CA PHE A 73 -0.23 -5.16 -17.62
C PHE A 73 0.67 -3.97 -17.91
N ILE A 74 1.91 -4.01 -17.43
CA ILE A 74 2.90 -2.96 -17.60
C ILE A 74 4.17 -3.59 -18.16
N LYS A 75 4.60 -3.09 -19.31
CA LYS A 75 5.91 -3.41 -19.87
C LYS A 75 6.91 -2.34 -19.52
N TRP A 76 8.00 -2.73 -18.88
CA TRP A 76 9.05 -1.83 -18.44
C TRP A 76 10.14 -1.66 -19.50
N ASN A 77 10.96 -0.63 -19.35
CA ASN A 77 12.07 -0.35 -20.27
C ASN A 77 13.18 -1.42 -20.25
N ASP A 78 13.28 -2.21 -19.19
CA ASP A 78 14.18 -3.37 -19.05
C ASP A 78 13.62 -4.65 -19.71
N GLN A 79 12.50 -4.55 -20.42
CA GLN A 79 11.75 -5.61 -21.07
C GLN A 79 11.01 -6.58 -20.14
N SER A 80 11.09 -6.39 -18.83
CA SER A 80 10.26 -7.15 -17.88
C SER A 80 8.80 -6.70 -17.93
N GLU A 81 7.91 -7.56 -17.43
CA GLU A 81 6.47 -7.30 -17.41
C GLU A 81 5.90 -7.48 -16.00
N SER A 82 5.06 -6.57 -15.59
CA SER A 82 4.27 -6.67 -14.38
C SER A 82 2.82 -6.90 -14.70
N SER A 83 2.15 -7.71 -13.90
CA SER A 83 0.69 -7.85 -13.91
C SER A 83 0.13 -7.48 -12.55
N LEU A 84 -0.99 -6.77 -12.52
CA LEU A 84 -1.65 -6.33 -11.30
C LEU A 84 -3.15 -6.56 -11.43
N SER A 85 -3.70 -7.39 -10.55
CA SER A 85 -5.14 -7.66 -10.56
C SER A 85 -5.93 -6.45 -10.03
N TYR A 86 -7.17 -6.35 -10.50
CA TYR A 86 -8.17 -5.44 -9.96
C TYR A 86 -8.28 -5.56 -8.42
N GLU A 87 -8.30 -6.79 -7.90
CA GLU A 87 -8.47 -7.06 -6.48
C GLU A 87 -7.34 -6.45 -5.64
N LEU A 88 -6.09 -6.66 -6.07
CA LEU A 88 -4.92 -6.06 -5.43
C LEU A 88 -5.01 -4.53 -5.45
N LEU A 89 -5.22 -3.96 -6.64
CA LEU A 89 -5.26 -2.52 -6.82
C LEU A 89 -6.37 -1.89 -5.99
N ARG A 90 -7.57 -2.48 -5.99
CA ARG A 90 -8.69 -1.93 -5.24
C ARG A 90 -8.51 -2.03 -3.73
N THR A 91 -7.98 -3.14 -3.24
CA THR A 91 -7.71 -3.34 -1.81
C THR A 91 -6.67 -2.35 -1.30
N MET A 92 -5.65 -2.06 -2.11
CA MET A 92 -4.56 -1.15 -1.79
C MET A 92 -4.81 0.29 -2.28
N SER A 93 -6.03 0.60 -2.76
CA SER A 93 -6.33 1.92 -3.28
C SER A 93 -6.26 2.98 -2.18
N VAL A 94 -5.44 4.00 -2.43
CA VAL A 94 -5.41 5.21 -1.60
C VAL A 94 -6.21 6.27 -2.36
N PRO A 95 -7.30 6.84 -1.78
CA PRO A 95 -8.00 7.93 -2.41
C PRO A 95 -7.08 9.10 -2.73
N VAL A 96 -7.26 9.71 -3.90
CA VAL A 96 -6.47 10.88 -4.35
C VAL A 96 -6.59 12.06 -3.39
N ASN A 97 -7.63 12.08 -2.56
CA ASN A 97 -7.79 13.07 -1.49
C ASN A 97 -7.52 12.44 -0.11
N PRO A 98 -6.28 12.51 0.41
CA PRO A 98 -5.88 11.84 1.64
C PRO A 98 -6.46 12.46 2.93
N GLN A 99 -7.36 13.43 2.84
CA GLN A 99 -7.98 14.05 4.03
C GLN A 99 -8.81 13.08 4.87
N SER A 100 -9.19 11.91 4.34
CA SER A 100 -9.92 10.88 5.09
C SER A 100 -9.05 9.88 5.85
N TYR A 101 -7.77 9.77 5.50
CA TYR A 101 -6.81 8.99 6.28
C TYR A 101 -6.07 9.92 7.24
N ALA A 102 -6.81 10.45 8.17
CA ALA A 102 -6.20 11.22 9.23
C ALA A 102 -5.32 10.29 10.08
N LEU A 103 -4.02 10.33 9.83
CA LEU A 103 -2.99 10.02 10.83
C LEU A 103 -3.13 10.98 12.04
N ASN A 104 -4.30 11.59 12.21
CA ASN A 104 -4.60 12.62 13.20
C ASN A 104 -4.49 12.12 14.64
N SER A 105 -4.31 10.81 14.81
CA SER A 105 -4.12 10.21 16.13
C SER A 105 -2.70 9.68 16.34
N THR A 106 -1.82 9.71 15.34
CA THR A 106 -0.46 9.15 15.47
C THR A 106 0.50 10.21 16.01
N SER A 107 1.16 9.91 17.12
CA SER A 107 2.25 10.71 17.68
C SER A 107 3.58 10.17 17.18
N ILE A 108 4.32 10.99 16.45
CA ILE A 108 5.69 10.66 16.03
C ILE A 108 6.62 10.90 17.21
N TRP A 109 7.48 9.93 17.49
CA TRP A 109 8.48 10.01 18.55
C TRP A 109 9.91 9.80 18.01
N ASN A 110 10.88 10.26 18.75
CA ASN A 110 12.30 10.18 18.44
C ASN A 110 13.16 10.05 19.69
N SER A 111 14.47 10.11 19.54
CA SER A 111 15.44 9.96 20.64
C SER A 111 15.37 11.03 21.74
N SER A 112 14.59 12.10 21.57
CA SER A 112 14.40 13.12 22.62
C SER A 112 13.23 12.81 23.56
N ASN A 113 12.42 11.80 23.25
CA ASN A 113 11.35 11.35 24.13
C ASN A 113 11.92 10.52 25.29
N GLU A 114 11.38 10.72 26.48
CA GLU A 114 11.68 9.93 27.67
C GLU A 114 10.63 8.81 27.85
N ILE A 115 10.97 7.77 28.62
CA ILE A 115 10.05 6.64 28.89
C ILE A 115 8.69 7.12 29.42
N LYS A 116 8.68 8.13 30.29
CA LYS A 116 7.45 8.73 30.85
C LYS A 116 6.52 9.38 29.83
N ASP A 117 7.01 9.65 28.60
CA ASP A 117 6.21 10.27 27.54
C ASP A 117 5.36 9.22 26.79
N PHE A 118 5.61 7.93 27.06
CA PHE A 118 4.90 6.84 26.42
C PHE A 118 3.73 6.33 27.25
N PRO A 119 2.68 5.83 26.61
CA PRO A 119 1.53 5.29 27.31
C PRO A 119 1.90 3.97 28.01
N GLU A 120 1.48 3.85 29.25
CA GLU A 120 1.57 2.63 30.03
C GLU A 120 0.17 2.05 30.25
N ILE A 121 0.08 0.74 30.38
CA ILE A 121 -1.14 0.05 30.78
C ILE A 121 -0.77 -1.18 31.62
N THR A 122 -1.27 -1.23 32.83
CA THR A 122 -1.04 -2.40 33.69
C THR A 122 -1.85 -3.60 33.21
N TYR A 123 -1.39 -4.81 33.58
CA TYR A 123 -2.14 -6.02 33.25
C TYR A 123 -3.59 -5.99 33.81
N GLN A 124 -3.79 -5.44 34.98
CA GLN A 124 -5.12 -5.32 35.59
C GLN A 124 -6.04 -4.40 34.79
N GLU A 125 -5.52 -3.27 34.34
CA GLU A 125 -6.25 -2.33 33.48
C GLU A 125 -6.56 -2.96 32.11
N LEU A 126 -5.58 -3.65 31.51
CA LEU A 126 -5.77 -4.36 30.23
C LEU A 126 -6.91 -5.37 30.30
N MET A 127 -7.01 -6.10 31.42
CA MET A 127 -8.05 -7.13 31.62
C MET A 127 -9.39 -6.58 32.13
N SER A 128 -9.49 -5.26 32.33
CA SER A 128 -10.73 -4.60 32.72
C SER A 128 -11.65 -4.35 31.52
N ASP A 129 -12.92 -4.02 31.79
CA ASP A 129 -13.84 -3.57 30.73
C ASP A 129 -13.29 -2.33 30.03
N GLY A 130 -13.07 -2.45 28.72
CA GLY A 130 -12.49 -1.39 27.90
C GLY A 130 -10.96 -1.33 27.88
N GLY A 131 -10.25 -2.12 28.68
CA GLY A 131 -8.80 -2.14 28.75
C GLY A 131 -8.13 -2.48 27.41
N ILE A 132 -8.67 -3.48 26.68
CA ILE A 132 -8.20 -3.83 25.34
C ILE A 132 -8.36 -2.65 24.37
N LYS A 133 -9.47 -1.93 24.43
CA LYS A 133 -9.69 -0.75 23.60
C LYS A 133 -8.66 0.35 23.91
N THR A 134 -8.38 0.58 25.18
CA THR A 134 -7.37 1.56 25.63
C THR A 134 -5.99 1.16 25.11
N TRP A 135 -5.61 -0.09 25.26
CA TRP A 135 -4.34 -0.62 24.76
C TRP A 135 -4.21 -0.49 23.23
N LEU A 136 -5.23 -0.86 22.49
CA LEU A 136 -5.24 -0.71 21.02
C LEU A 136 -5.14 0.77 20.59
N ASN A 137 -5.78 1.70 21.32
CA ASN A 137 -5.64 3.13 21.08
C ASN A 137 -4.20 3.62 21.33
N HIS A 138 -3.53 3.11 22.34
CA HIS A 138 -2.12 3.42 22.59
C HIS A 138 -1.23 2.93 21.44
N ILE A 139 -1.40 1.68 21.00
CA ILE A 139 -0.69 1.12 19.86
C ILE A 139 -0.96 1.93 18.59
N GLN A 140 -2.21 2.29 18.31
CA GLN A 140 -2.57 3.11 17.15
C GLN A 140 -1.90 4.49 17.20
N ARG A 141 -1.82 5.10 18.38
CA ARG A 141 -1.28 6.45 18.54
C ARG A 141 0.25 6.50 18.51
N VAL A 142 0.94 5.56 19.14
CA VAL A 142 2.39 5.62 19.38
C VAL A 142 3.14 4.44 18.74
N GLY A 143 2.45 3.37 18.37
CA GLY A 143 3.02 2.14 17.81
C GLY A 143 3.25 1.05 18.86
N PHE A 144 3.22 1.37 20.15
CA PHE A 144 3.37 0.43 21.27
C PHE A 144 2.73 0.98 22.55
N ALA A 145 2.66 0.15 23.59
CA ALA A 145 2.34 0.53 24.96
C ALA A 145 3.24 -0.27 25.91
N LEU A 146 3.65 0.34 27.01
CA LEU A 146 4.46 -0.26 28.07
C LEU A 146 3.58 -0.91 29.11
#